data_38866e0f1b0a044ab396647380a5923e
#
_entry.id   38866e0f1b0a044ab396647380a5923e
#
_cell.length_a   1.000
_cell.length_b   1.000
_cell.length_c   1.000
_cell.angle_alpha   90.00
_cell.angle_beta   90.00
_cell.angle_gamma   90.00
#
_symmetry.space_group_name_H-M   'P 1'
#
loop_
_entity.id
_entity.type
_entity.pdbx_description
1 polymer ?
#
loop_
_entity_poly.entity_id
_entity_poly.type
_entity_poly.pdbx_seq_one_letter_code
_entity_poly.pdbx_strand_id
1 'polypeptide(L)'
;MLPIAKAVSDEELREAARYYAALPRVAWTKVVETDTVPKTELHVGGMRFAVDEGGTEPIGNRIIELPEAPERAHLRDSRVGFVAHVPVGSVKRGEALVKGDGGQTLPCATCHGPDLKGIDEVPYLTGRSPMYVFRQLNDIKVGTRSGPSAEQMQPIVAKFTQDDMLAIAAYLATLPR
;
A
#
# COMPACT_ATOMS: atom_id res chain seq x y z
N MET A 1 11.56 -15.90 9.94
CA MET A 1 11.15 -16.28 8.56
C MET A 1 12.24 -16.99 7.78
N LEU A 2 13.49 -16.50 7.73
CA LEU A 2 14.54 -17.13 6.91
C LEU A 2 14.80 -18.63 7.21
N PRO A 3 14.86 -19.10 8.47
CA PRO A 3 15.00 -20.53 8.76
C PRO A 3 13.81 -21.37 8.23
N ILE A 4 12.58 -20.84 8.35
CA ILE A 4 11.39 -21.50 7.85
C ILE A 4 11.45 -21.59 6.33
N ALA A 5 11.77 -20.50 5.64
CA ALA A 5 11.87 -20.48 4.18
C ALA A 5 12.94 -21.47 3.63
N LYS A 6 14.00 -21.72 4.40
CA LYS A 6 15.04 -22.69 4.02
C LYS A 6 14.66 -24.16 4.29
N ALA A 7 13.69 -24.37 5.18
CA ALA A 7 13.24 -25.72 5.56
C ALA A 7 12.08 -26.22 4.70
N VAL A 8 11.39 -25.33 3.98
CA VAL A 8 10.27 -25.66 3.10
C VAL A 8 10.80 -26.29 1.80
N SER A 9 10.23 -27.42 1.41
CA SER A 9 10.53 -28.06 0.13
C SER A 9 9.92 -27.30 -1.05
N ASP A 10 10.46 -27.51 -2.25
CA ASP A 10 9.90 -26.92 -3.48
C ASP A 10 8.45 -27.34 -3.74
N GLU A 11 8.06 -28.52 -3.32
CA GLU A 11 6.69 -29.03 -3.48
C GLU A 11 5.73 -28.29 -2.57
N GLU A 12 6.05 -28.18 -1.27
CA GLU A 12 5.27 -27.40 -0.30
C GLU A 12 5.17 -25.92 -0.70
N LEU A 13 6.25 -25.35 -1.23
CA LEU A 13 6.27 -23.96 -1.71
C LEU A 13 5.28 -23.77 -2.87
N ARG A 14 5.28 -24.70 -3.85
CA ARG A 14 4.36 -24.65 -5.00
C ARG A 14 2.91 -24.87 -4.57
N GLU A 15 2.65 -25.77 -3.64
CA GLU A 15 1.32 -26.01 -3.09
C GLU A 15 0.79 -24.77 -2.38
N ALA A 16 1.58 -24.18 -1.49
CA ALA A 16 1.24 -22.94 -0.80
C ALA A 16 0.98 -21.78 -1.79
N ALA A 17 1.84 -21.65 -2.82
CA ALA A 17 1.66 -20.64 -3.84
C ALA A 17 0.32 -20.79 -4.60
N ARG A 18 -0.04 -22.02 -4.98
CA ARG A 18 -1.32 -22.31 -5.65
C ARG A 18 -2.50 -21.97 -4.74
N TYR A 19 -2.43 -22.35 -3.47
CA TYR A 19 -3.47 -22.07 -2.49
C TYR A 19 -3.69 -20.55 -2.36
N TYR A 20 -2.65 -19.78 -2.09
CA TYR A 20 -2.75 -18.33 -1.94
C TYR A 20 -3.15 -17.60 -3.21
N ALA A 21 -2.71 -18.09 -4.37
CA ALA A 21 -3.12 -17.53 -5.66
C ALA A 21 -4.60 -17.75 -5.98
N ALA A 22 -5.19 -18.83 -5.47
CA ALA A 22 -6.61 -19.17 -5.67
C ALA A 22 -7.55 -18.41 -4.71
N LEU A 23 -7.03 -17.76 -3.66
CA LEU A 23 -7.87 -17.01 -2.72
C LEU A 23 -8.54 -15.82 -3.42
N PRO A 24 -9.82 -15.56 -3.12
CA PRO A 24 -10.50 -14.38 -3.67
C PRO A 24 -9.80 -13.12 -3.19
N ARG A 25 -9.59 -12.20 -4.12
CA ARG A 25 -9.02 -10.89 -3.80
C ARG A 25 -10.10 -10.00 -3.19
N VAL A 26 -9.91 -9.58 -1.95
CA VAL A 26 -10.83 -8.73 -1.20
C VAL A 26 -10.21 -7.36 -1.03
N ALA A 27 -11.00 -6.30 -1.19
CA ALA A 27 -10.57 -4.95 -0.84
C ALA A 27 -10.53 -4.83 0.70
N TRP A 28 -9.32 -4.73 1.25
CA TRP A 28 -9.09 -4.64 2.69
C TRP A 28 -9.09 -3.21 3.21
N THR A 29 -8.89 -2.25 2.34
CA THR A 29 -8.68 -0.87 2.73
C THR A 29 -9.63 0.03 1.95
N LYS A 30 -10.36 0.88 2.67
CA LYS A 30 -11.13 1.99 2.12
C LYS A 30 -10.31 3.26 2.28
N VAL A 31 -10.29 4.12 1.27
CA VAL A 31 -9.60 5.40 1.32
C VAL A 31 -10.59 6.52 1.62
N VAL A 32 -10.26 7.36 2.58
CA VAL A 32 -11.05 8.54 2.96
C VAL A 32 -10.14 9.76 2.93
N GLU A 33 -10.48 10.74 2.11
CA GLU A 33 -9.82 12.04 2.09
C GLU A 33 -10.36 12.91 3.22
N THR A 34 -9.48 13.49 4.04
CA THR A 34 -9.86 14.31 5.21
C THR A 34 -8.75 15.26 5.60
N ASP A 35 -9.13 16.35 6.29
CA ASP A 35 -8.17 17.30 6.87
C ASP A 35 -7.79 16.94 8.31
N THR A 36 -8.61 16.12 8.99
CA THR A 36 -8.39 15.74 10.38
C THR A 36 -8.59 14.25 10.59
N VAL A 37 -7.87 13.69 11.54
CA VAL A 37 -7.96 12.26 11.95
C VAL A 37 -8.07 12.17 13.47
N PRO A 38 -8.60 11.08 14.01
CA PRO A 38 -8.47 10.79 15.44
C PRO A 38 -6.99 10.77 15.84
N LYS A 39 -6.67 11.25 17.02
CA LYS A 39 -5.35 11.01 17.62
C LYS A 39 -5.14 9.51 17.78
N THR A 40 -3.95 9.03 17.47
CA THR A 40 -3.68 7.61 17.39
C THR A 40 -2.46 7.21 18.20
N GLU A 41 -2.46 6.01 18.73
CA GLU A 41 -1.31 5.35 19.32
C GLU A 41 -0.91 4.10 18.53
N LEU A 42 0.36 3.70 18.68
CA LEU A 42 0.92 2.56 18.00
C LEU A 42 0.96 1.36 18.95
N HIS A 43 0.31 0.27 18.57
CA HIS A 43 0.28 -0.98 19.33
C HIS A 43 1.31 -2.00 18.82
N VAL A 44 1.46 -3.09 19.56
CA VAL A 44 2.34 -4.21 19.21
C VAL A 44 2.00 -4.73 17.80
N GLY A 45 3.00 -4.87 16.97
CA GLY A 45 2.86 -5.29 15.58
C GLY A 45 2.69 -4.13 14.58
N GLY A 46 2.82 -2.87 15.05
CA GLY A 46 2.81 -1.70 14.18
C GLY A 46 1.42 -1.23 13.75
N MET A 47 0.37 -1.77 14.35
CA MET A 47 -1.01 -1.36 14.09
C MET A 47 -1.35 -0.09 14.89
N ARG A 48 -2.04 0.86 14.25
CA ARG A 48 -2.52 2.07 14.91
C ARG A 48 -3.97 1.91 15.34
N PHE A 49 -4.28 2.46 16.51
CA PHE A 49 -5.62 2.57 17.04
C PHE A 49 -5.91 4.02 17.43
N ALA A 50 -7.17 4.41 17.35
CA ALA A 50 -7.60 5.69 17.90
C ALA A 50 -7.45 5.66 19.43
N VAL A 51 -7.01 6.77 20.01
CA VAL A 51 -6.96 6.95 21.46
C VAL A 51 -8.36 7.27 21.96
N ASP A 52 -8.83 6.53 22.94
CA ASP A 52 -10.11 6.81 23.59
C ASP A 52 -10.09 8.23 24.20
N GLU A 53 -11.15 9.00 23.91
CA GLU A 53 -11.27 10.41 24.33
C GLU A 53 -10.14 11.33 23.85
N GLY A 54 -9.28 10.84 22.89
CA GLY A 54 -8.11 11.58 22.43
C GLY A 54 -8.41 12.80 21.53
N GLY A 55 -9.65 12.93 21.03
CA GLY A 55 -10.03 13.97 20.08
C GLY A 55 -9.39 13.76 18.71
N THR A 56 -9.34 14.84 17.93
CA THR A 56 -8.77 14.84 16.57
C THR A 56 -7.51 15.68 16.46
N GLU A 57 -6.77 15.48 15.39
CA GLU A 57 -5.61 16.27 15.01
C GLU A 57 -5.58 16.48 13.49
N PRO A 58 -4.89 17.51 12.96
CA PRO A 58 -4.69 17.66 11.52
C PRO A 58 -3.96 16.46 10.94
N ILE A 59 -4.41 15.96 9.78
CA ILE A 59 -3.75 14.84 9.12
C ILE A 59 -2.35 15.22 8.58
N GLY A 60 -2.17 16.48 8.17
CA GLY A 60 -0.94 16.92 7.51
C GLY A 60 -0.61 16.04 6.29
N ASN A 61 0.67 15.80 6.02
CA ASN A 61 1.12 14.92 4.94
C ASN A 61 1.34 13.50 5.43
N ARG A 62 0.28 12.86 5.91
CA ARG A 62 0.35 11.49 6.46
C ARG A 62 -0.69 10.59 5.82
N ILE A 63 -0.40 9.30 5.84
CA ILE A 63 -1.39 8.23 5.66
C ILE A 63 -1.63 7.64 7.05
N ILE A 64 -2.87 7.61 7.50
CA ILE A 64 -3.25 7.00 8.77
C ILE A 64 -4.24 5.87 8.49
N GLU A 65 -3.81 4.64 8.69
CA GLU A 65 -4.65 3.44 8.55
C GLU A 65 -5.14 3.00 9.92
N LEU A 66 -6.46 2.92 10.07
CA LEU A 66 -7.14 2.46 11.28
C LEU A 66 -8.01 1.24 10.97
N PRO A 67 -8.10 0.27 11.86
CA PRO A 67 -9.02 -0.85 11.69
C PRO A 67 -10.47 -0.39 11.75
N GLU A 68 -11.34 -0.96 10.90
CA GLU A 68 -12.80 -0.69 10.92
C GLU A 68 -13.47 -1.20 12.20
N ALA A 69 -12.92 -2.25 12.80
CA ALA A 69 -13.41 -2.88 14.04
C ALA A 69 -12.21 -3.10 14.99
N PRO A 70 -11.87 -2.11 15.83
CA PRO A 70 -10.69 -2.16 16.70
C PRO A 70 -10.65 -3.39 17.61
N GLU A 71 -11.77 -3.76 18.21
CA GLU A 71 -11.90 -4.91 19.10
C GLU A 71 -11.58 -6.23 18.39
N ARG A 72 -11.99 -6.38 17.13
CA ARG A 72 -11.69 -7.56 16.32
C ARG A 72 -10.23 -7.55 15.85
N ALA A 73 -9.70 -6.36 15.55
CA ALA A 73 -8.30 -6.20 15.17
C ALA A 73 -7.35 -6.57 16.32
N HIS A 74 -7.70 -6.25 17.56
CA HIS A 74 -6.96 -6.70 18.74
C HIS A 74 -6.90 -8.23 18.85
N LEU A 75 -7.98 -8.91 18.46
CA LEU A 75 -8.06 -10.37 18.43
C LEU A 75 -7.39 -10.98 17.18
N ARG A 76 -6.76 -10.16 16.34
CA ARG A 76 -6.10 -10.62 15.10
C ARG A 76 -7.07 -11.28 14.10
N ASP A 77 -8.33 -10.85 14.08
CA ASP A 77 -9.28 -11.32 13.09
C ASP A 77 -8.86 -10.88 11.68
N SER A 78 -8.52 -11.84 10.85
CA SER A 78 -8.05 -11.64 9.50
C SER A 78 -9.11 -11.07 8.53
N ARG A 79 -10.35 -10.91 8.97
CA ARG A 79 -11.46 -10.35 8.17
C ARG A 79 -11.74 -8.88 8.48
N VAL A 80 -10.95 -8.26 9.35
CA VAL A 80 -11.09 -6.82 9.64
C VAL A 80 -10.53 -6.01 8.50
N GLY A 81 -11.35 -5.12 7.95
CA GLY A 81 -10.94 -4.10 6.99
C GLY A 81 -10.26 -2.91 7.69
N PHE A 82 -9.71 -2.02 6.88
CA PHE A 82 -9.04 -0.80 7.33
C PHE A 82 -9.59 0.41 6.59
N VAL A 83 -9.60 1.55 7.28
CA VAL A 83 -9.82 2.86 6.68
C VAL A 83 -8.47 3.59 6.63
N ALA A 84 -8.04 3.92 5.44
CA ALA A 84 -6.86 4.75 5.22
C ALA A 84 -7.29 6.20 5.02
N HIS A 85 -6.98 7.03 6.00
CA HIS A 85 -7.16 8.47 5.93
C HIS A 85 -5.97 9.08 5.20
N VAL A 86 -6.25 9.95 4.23
CA VAL A 86 -5.26 10.67 3.42
C VAL A 86 -5.67 12.14 3.28
N PRO A 87 -4.72 13.06 2.99
CA PRO A 87 -5.04 14.47 2.77
C PRO A 87 -6.00 14.67 1.60
N VAL A 88 -6.87 15.68 1.71
CA VAL A 88 -7.80 16.06 0.64
C VAL A 88 -7.05 16.37 -0.65
N GLY A 89 -7.53 15.84 -1.79
CA GLY A 89 -6.94 15.99 -3.11
C GLY A 89 -5.87 14.94 -3.47
N SER A 90 -5.49 14.07 -2.52
CA SER A 90 -4.48 13.03 -2.74
C SER A 90 -4.88 12.05 -3.84
N VAL A 91 -6.14 11.63 -3.87
CA VAL A 91 -6.64 10.64 -4.86
C VAL A 91 -6.56 11.21 -6.27
N LYS A 92 -7.04 12.44 -6.49
CA LYS A 92 -7.00 13.09 -7.80
C LYS A 92 -5.56 13.33 -8.27
N ARG A 93 -4.69 13.80 -7.38
CA ARG A 93 -3.26 13.99 -7.69
C ARG A 93 -2.59 12.66 -8.03
N GLY A 94 -2.86 11.62 -7.26
CA GLY A 94 -2.33 10.28 -7.48
C GLY A 94 -2.77 9.69 -8.80
N GLU A 95 -4.03 9.89 -9.19
CA GLU A 95 -4.55 9.49 -10.51
C GLU A 95 -3.73 10.12 -11.64
N ALA A 96 -3.53 11.43 -11.61
CA ALA A 96 -2.74 12.14 -12.62
C ALA A 96 -1.31 11.60 -12.71
N LEU A 97 -0.64 11.40 -11.57
CA LEU A 97 0.72 10.85 -11.53
C LEU A 97 0.79 9.42 -12.08
N VAL A 98 -0.16 8.55 -11.71
CA VAL A 98 -0.20 7.15 -12.16
C VAL A 98 -0.45 7.06 -13.67
N LYS A 99 -1.26 7.98 -14.22
CA LYS A 99 -1.51 8.08 -15.66
C LYS A 99 -0.38 8.75 -16.45
N GLY A 100 0.60 9.34 -15.76
CA GLY A 100 1.70 10.07 -16.39
C GLY A 100 1.31 11.48 -16.85
N ASP A 101 0.19 12.00 -16.38
CA ASP A 101 -0.27 13.35 -16.68
C ASP A 101 0.72 14.36 -16.07
N GLY A 102 1.23 15.29 -16.89
CA GLY A 102 2.28 16.25 -16.49
C GLY A 102 3.70 15.88 -16.88
N GLY A 103 3.93 14.73 -17.53
CA GLY A 103 5.20 14.40 -18.19
C GLY A 103 6.40 14.13 -17.26
N GLN A 104 6.18 14.02 -15.95
CA GLN A 104 7.27 13.75 -15.01
C GLN A 104 7.80 12.31 -15.10
N THR A 105 6.91 11.37 -15.37
CA THR A 105 7.21 9.93 -15.46
C THR A 105 6.39 9.26 -16.54
N LEU A 106 6.77 8.04 -16.89
CA LEU A 106 5.93 7.16 -17.71
C LEU A 106 4.68 6.72 -16.92
N PRO A 107 3.54 6.50 -17.59
CA PRO A 107 2.38 5.89 -16.99
C PRO A 107 2.74 4.55 -16.30
N CYS A 108 2.25 4.31 -15.10
CA CYS A 108 2.53 3.06 -14.37
C CYS A 108 2.04 1.83 -15.14
N ALA A 109 0.96 1.99 -15.92
CA ALA A 109 0.40 0.95 -16.78
C ALA A 109 1.37 0.43 -17.84
N THR A 110 2.38 1.21 -18.23
CA THR A 110 3.40 0.81 -19.22
C THR A 110 4.11 -0.50 -18.81
N CYS A 111 4.38 -0.67 -17.53
CA CYS A 111 5.05 -1.86 -17.00
C CYS A 111 4.08 -2.75 -16.18
N HIS A 112 3.15 -2.13 -15.43
CA HIS A 112 2.25 -2.84 -14.53
C HIS A 112 0.94 -3.32 -15.17
N GLY A 113 0.81 -3.21 -16.50
CA GLY A 113 -0.37 -3.61 -17.25
C GLY A 113 -1.45 -2.54 -17.31
N PRO A 114 -2.34 -2.59 -18.33
CA PRO A 114 -3.34 -1.55 -18.57
C PRO A 114 -4.30 -1.35 -17.38
N ASP A 115 -4.60 -2.43 -16.66
CA ASP A 115 -5.46 -2.42 -15.47
C ASP A 115 -4.67 -2.32 -14.16
N LEU A 116 -3.36 -2.11 -14.22
CA LEU A 116 -2.44 -2.11 -13.07
C LEU A 116 -2.48 -3.42 -12.24
N LYS A 117 -2.91 -4.52 -12.88
CA LYS A 117 -3.03 -5.85 -12.25
C LYS A 117 -1.79 -6.72 -12.41
N GLY A 118 -0.71 -6.12 -12.92
CA GLY A 118 0.56 -6.79 -13.16
C GLY A 118 0.61 -7.52 -14.51
N ILE A 119 1.81 -7.83 -14.95
CA ILE A 119 2.10 -8.66 -16.13
C ILE A 119 3.28 -9.55 -15.75
N ASP A 120 3.13 -10.86 -15.89
CA ASP A 120 4.16 -11.85 -15.57
C ASP A 120 4.72 -11.64 -14.14
N GLU A 121 6.00 -11.31 -14.01
CA GLU A 121 6.66 -11.08 -12.73
C GLU A 121 6.46 -9.64 -12.21
N VAL A 122 5.93 -8.73 -13.04
CA VAL A 122 5.67 -7.35 -12.62
C VAL A 122 4.42 -7.32 -11.74
N PRO A 123 4.52 -6.83 -10.49
CA PRO A 123 3.45 -6.97 -9.52
C PRO A 123 2.23 -6.09 -9.84
N TYR A 124 1.05 -6.55 -9.42
CA TYR A 124 -0.15 -5.73 -9.40
C TYR A 124 -0.04 -4.60 -8.37
N LEU A 125 -0.65 -3.46 -8.67
CA LEU A 125 -0.63 -2.27 -7.82
C LEU A 125 -1.97 -1.99 -7.14
N THR A 126 -3.07 -2.47 -7.71
CA THR A 126 -4.44 -2.13 -7.32
C THR A 126 -4.85 -2.66 -5.95
N GLY A 127 -5.62 -1.87 -5.18
CA GLY A 127 -6.27 -2.29 -3.94
C GLY A 127 -5.31 -2.74 -2.81
N ARG A 128 -4.06 -2.31 -2.85
CA ARG A 128 -3.11 -2.53 -1.76
C ARG A 128 -3.26 -1.45 -0.69
N SER A 129 -2.85 -1.76 0.55
CA SER A 129 -2.70 -0.76 1.60
C SER A 129 -1.85 0.42 1.11
N PRO A 130 -2.31 1.66 1.23
CA PRO A 130 -1.52 2.82 0.80
C PRO A 130 -0.25 2.98 1.63
N MET A 131 -0.24 2.63 2.91
CA MET A 131 0.99 2.56 3.71
C MET A 131 2.01 1.58 3.13
N TYR A 132 1.55 0.43 2.66
CA TYR A 132 2.43 -0.54 2.00
C TYR A 132 3.00 0.03 0.70
N VAL A 133 2.17 0.60 -0.17
CA VAL A 133 2.61 1.17 -1.46
C VAL A 133 3.60 2.30 -1.23
N PHE A 134 3.28 3.25 -0.34
CA PHE A 134 4.18 4.35 0.01
C PHE A 134 5.56 3.84 0.44
N ARG A 135 5.58 2.88 1.36
CA ARG A 135 6.82 2.28 1.85
C ARG A 135 7.62 1.62 0.73
N GLN A 136 6.96 0.88 -0.18
CA GLN A 136 7.65 0.26 -1.30
C GLN A 136 8.29 1.28 -2.24
N LEU A 137 7.60 2.36 -2.58
CA LEU A 137 8.14 3.45 -3.39
C LEU A 137 9.33 4.12 -2.70
N ASN A 138 9.21 4.40 -1.41
CA ASN A 138 10.28 4.99 -0.62
C ASN A 138 11.50 4.06 -0.52
N ASP A 139 11.29 2.79 -0.22
CA ASP A 139 12.36 1.81 -0.04
C ASP A 139 13.15 1.58 -1.33
N ILE A 140 12.47 1.59 -2.49
CA ILE A 140 13.13 1.59 -3.80
C ILE A 140 13.90 2.90 -4.00
N LYS A 141 13.29 4.04 -3.68
CA LYS A 141 13.92 5.36 -3.86
C LYS A 141 15.21 5.51 -3.05
N VAL A 142 15.22 5.07 -1.79
CA VAL A 142 16.39 5.16 -0.90
C VAL A 142 17.35 3.97 -1.03
N GLY A 143 17.03 2.98 -1.88
CA GLY A 143 17.89 1.83 -2.17
C GLY A 143 17.85 0.69 -1.14
N THR A 144 16.98 0.76 -0.12
CA THR A 144 16.81 -0.34 0.84
C THR A 144 16.10 -1.54 0.24
N ARG A 145 15.27 -1.31 -0.76
CA ARG A 145 14.74 -2.35 -1.65
C ARG A 145 15.52 -2.34 -2.96
N SER A 146 16.51 -3.22 -3.06
CA SER A 146 17.43 -3.33 -4.19
C SER A 146 17.48 -4.78 -4.67
N GLY A 147 16.83 -5.09 -5.70
CA GLY A 147 16.94 -6.38 -6.41
C GLY A 147 16.80 -6.10 -7.89
N PRO A 148 17.15 -7.04 -8.78
CA PRO A 148 17.14 -6.81 -10.22
C PRO A 148 15.82 -6.22 -10.74
N SER A 149 14.68 -6.69 -10.21
CA SER A 149 13.36 -6.14 -10.57
C SER A 149 13.09 -4.76 -9.98
N ALA A 150 13.71 -4.39 -8.86
CA ALA A 150 13.56 -3.07 -8.25
C ALA A 150 14.40 -2.00 -8.95
N GLU A 151 15.52 -2.38 -9.54
CA GLU A 151 16.41 -1.47 -10.28
C GLU A 151 15.69 -0.77 -11.44
N GLN A 152 14.75 -1.44 -12.09
CA GLN A 152 13.95 -0.85 -13.17
C GLN A 152 13.02 0.27 -12.66
N MET A 153 12.61 0.23 -11.41
CA MET A 153 11.77 1.26 -10.77
C MET A 153 12.57 2.45 -10.26
N GLN A 154 13.89 2.32 -10.05
CA GLN A 154 14.74 3.36 -9.50
C GLN A 154 14.61 4.71 -10.25
N PRO A 155 14.76 4.77 -11.60
CA PRO A 155 14.66 6.04 -12.32
C PRO A 155 13.27 6.66 -12.29
N ILE A 156 12.23 5.85 -12.01
CA ILE A 156 10.85 6.31 -11.88
C ILE A 156 10.67 6.98 -10.52
N VAL A 157 10.96 6.24 -9.43
CA VAL A 157 10.74 6.73 -8.07
C VAL A 157 11.69 7.86 -7.67
N ALA A 158 12.85 7.97 -8.28
CA ALA A 158 13.82 9.04 -8.02
C ALA A 158 13.22 10.44 -8.19
N LYS A 159 12.26 10.58 -9.10
CA LYS A 159 11.60 11.84 -9.43
C LYS A 159 10.47 12.21 -8.46
N PHE A 160 9.93 11.25 -7.68
CA PHE A 160 8.80 11.50 -6.80
C PHE A 160 9.21 12.17 -5.50
N THR A 161 8.46 13.18 -5.09
CA THR A 161 8.48 13.70 -3.73
C THR A 161 7.75 12.74 -2.79
N GLN A 162 7.83 12.97 -1.47
CA GLN A 162 7.03 12.22 -0.52
C GLN A 162 5.54 12.41 -0.74
N ASP A 163 5.13 13.63 -1.09
CA ASP A 163 3.73 13.97 -1.40
C ASP A 163 3.23 13.25 -2.65
N ASP A 164 4.10 13.09 -3.67
CA ASP A 164 3.76 12.31 -4.86
C ASP A 164 3.57 10.84 -4.53
N MET A 165 4.48 10.27 -3.73
CA MET A 165 4.37 8.86 -3.30
C MET A 165 3.13 8.61 -2.44
N LEU A 166 2.76 9.57 -1.57
CA LEU A 166 1.53 9.52 -0.80
C LEU A 166 0.30 9.54 -1.71
N ALA A 167 0.27 10.47 -2.66
CA ALA A 167 -0.85 10.61 -3.60
C ALA A 167 -1.01 9.37 -4.48
N ILE A 168 0.09 8.86 -5.05
CA ILE A 168 0.09 7.61 -5.82
C ILE A 168 -0.46 6.45 -4.98
N ALA A 169 0.00 6.31 -3.74
CA ALA A 169 -0.44 5.26 -2.83
C ALA A 169 -1.93 5.36 -2.50
N ALA A 170 -2.42 6.57 -2.26
CA ALA A 170 -3.84 6.85 -2.00
C ALA A 170 -4.72 6.43 -3.20
N TYR A 171 -4.36 6.85 -4.42
CA TYR A 171 -5.11 6.50 -5.62
C TYR A 171 -5.11 4.99 -5.89
N LEU A 172 -3.96 4.34 -5.86
CA LEU A 172 -3.86 2.90 -6.13
C LEU A 172 -4.69 2.05 -5.15
N ALA A 173 -4.85 2.52 -3.91
CA ALA A 173 -5.67 1.85 -2.91
C ALA A 173 -7.19 1.96 -3.18
N THR A 174 -7.65 2.97 -3.94
CA THR A 174 -9.06 3.10 -4.34
C THR A 174 -9.44 2.13 -5.47
N LEU A 175 -8.47 1.61 -6.20
CA LEU A 175 -8.73 0.75 -7.34
C LEU A 175 -9.14 -0.66 -6.89
N PRO A 176 -10.06 -1.31 -7.60
CA PRO A 176 -10.48 -2.68 -7.27
C PRO A 176 -9.33 -3.66 -7.47
N ARG A 177 -9.23 -4.63 -6.57
CA ARG A 177 -8.27 -5.73 -6.66
C ARG A 177 -8.59 -6.72 -7.76
#